data_c6bc232e5c66c76fb690d8fd448de8e5
#
_entry.id   c6bc232e5c66c76fb690d8fd448de8e5
#
_cell.length_a   1.000
_cell.length_b   1.000
_cell.length_c   1.000
_cell.angle_alpha   90.00
_cell.angle_beta   90.00
_cell.angle_gamma   90.00
#
_symmetry.space_group_name_H-M   'P 1'
#
loop_
_entity.id
_entity.type
_entity.pdbx_description
1 polymer ?
#
loop_
_entity_poly.entity_id
_entity_poly.type
_entity_poly.pdbx_seq_one_letter_code
_entity_poly.pdbx_strand_id
1 'polypeptide(L)'
;VSIPRLQLAHITKRYPSVVANSDVSLTVQPGETHAVLGENGAGKSTLMKVIYGAVKPDEGSVLFNGKPVHIRNPQEARALGISMVFQHFSLFDTLTVAENVWLGLDKSLTLNQVTHSISAKAAEYGLDVDPARPVHTLSVGEMQRVEIIRALLTNPKLLILDEPTSVLTPQAVEKLFVVLKQLASEGCSILYISHKLHEIRELCNACTVMRAGKVTGVCDPRRETNASLSRLMIGAEPPALEHHERQPGEVVLGVRALTLAREDQFGIDLDAITLEVRAGEVVGIAGVSGNGQRELLYALSGEDRRATHDAVQVGGQPVGRYGPTRRRSLGLHFVPEERLGRGAVPTLGLAHNLLLTRTDAVARSGWIRVKALQQQAAGIIRRFNVKAGGPNAAARSLSGGNLQKFIVGREIDANPKLLIVSQPTWGVDVGAAAQIRGEILALRDAGCAVLVVSEELEELFEICDRLHVIAKGRLSPSIERARATVTQIGEWMSGLWVVHALRETPPALTPALSREREREQLPEGRNTNV
;
A
#
# COMPACT_ATOMS: atom_id res chain seq x y z
N VAL A 1 1.37 25.23 33.48
CA VAL A 1 1.66 23.95 32.78
C VAL A 1 0.31 23.31 32.48
N SER A 2 -0.01 23.11 31.22
CA SER A 2 -1.27 22.44 30.83
C SER A 2 -1.23 20.98 31.29
N ILE A 3 -2.37 20.46 31.75
CA ILE A 3 -2.50 19.06 32.15
C ILE A 3 -2.48 18.22 30.84
N PRO A 4 -1.56 17.25 30.69
CA PRO A 4 -1.49 16.42 29.51
C PRO A 4 -2.79 15.62 29.29
N ARG A 5 -3.17 15.43 28.02
CA ARG A 5 -4.28 14.56 27.64
C ARG A 5 -3.98 13.10 27.96
N LEU A 6 -2.82 12.65 27.54
CA LEU A 6 -2.30 11.31 27.79
C LEU A 6 -0.86 11.40 28.27
N GLN A 7 -0.50 10.64 29.29
CA GLN A 7 0.88 10.43 29.69
C GLN A 7 1.10 8.96 29.98
N LEU A 8 2.07 8.40 29.31
CA LEU A 8 2.62 7.07 29.58
C LEU A 8 3.91 7.27 30.37
N ALA A 9 4.05 6.58 31.48
CA ALA A 9 5.23 6.64 32.32
C ALA A 9 5.82 5.25 32.48
N HIS A 10 7.02 5.04 31.92
CA HIS A 10 7.84 3.84 32.08
C HIS A 10 7.14 2.54 31.66
N ILE A 11 6.36 2.57 30.55
CA ILE A 11 5.61 1.41 30.06
C ILE A 11 6.56 0.33 29.59
N THR A 12 6.44 -0.85 30.17
CA THR A 12 7.16 -2.06 29.76
C THR A 12 6.16 -3.17 29.46
N LYS A 13 6.33 -3.84 28.31
CA LYS A 13 5.56 -5.02 27.91
C LYS A 13 6.47 -6.11 27.38
N ARG A 14 6.40 -7.27 28.00
CA ARG A 14 7.16 -8.48 27.65
C ARG A 14 6.23 -9.57 27.09
N TYR A 15 6.69 -10.26 26.07
CA TYR A 15 6.13 -11.49 25.57
C TYR A 15 7.18 -12.60 25.71
N PRO A 16 6.82 -13.90 25.64
CA PRO A 16 7.77 -14.99 25.91
C PRO A 16 9.09 -14.94 25.14
N SER A 17 9.09 -14.36 23.93
CA SER A 17 10.27 -14.31 23.04
C SER A 17 10.81 -12.90 22.78
N VAL A 18 10.11 -11.83 23.27
CA VAL A 18 10.50 -10.46 22.93
C VAL A 18 10.00 -9.45 23.98
N VAL A 19 10.81 -8.44 24.24
CA VAL A 19 10.39 -7.23 24.97
C VAL A 19 9.86 -6.25 23.94
N ALA A 20 8.53 -6.14 23.85
CA ALA A 20 7.89 -5.30 22.83
C ALA A 20 7.97 -3.80 23.17
N ASN A 21 7.88 -3.44 24.45
CA ASN A 21 8.11 -2.10 24.96
C ASN A 21 9.01 -2.19 26.20
N SER A 22 10.00 -1.34 26.30
CA SER A 22 10.96 -1.30 27.40
C SER A 22 11.14 0.14 27.85
N ASP A 23 10.57 0.49 29.01
CA ASP A 23 10.69 1.79 29.64
C ASP A 23 10.22 2.95 28.75
N VAL A 24 9.06 2.78 28.09
CA VAL A 24 8.52 3.77 27.16
C VAL A 24 7.74 4.84 27.89
N SER A 25 8.16 6.10 27.72
CA SER A 25 7.43 7.27 28.20
C SER A 25 7.02 8.15 27.03
N LEU A 26 5.77 8.64 27.05
CA LEU A 26 5.18 9.46 26.00
C LEU A 26 4.17 10.43 26.62
N THR A 27 4.13 11.66 26.15
CA THR A 27 3.18 12.67 26.60
C THR A 27 2.51 13.33 25.41
N VAL A 28 1.17 13.44 25.45
CA VAL A 28 0.34 14.09 24.42
C VAL A 28 -0.46 15.21 25.09
N GLN A 29 -0.41 16.42 24.53
CA GLN A 29 -1.13 17.58 25.04
C GLN A 29 -2.59 17.62 24.49
N PRO A 30 -3.52 18.36 25.12
CA PRO A 30 -4.84 18.62 24.55
C PRO A 30 -4.74 19.30 23.18
N GLY A 31 -5.46 18.78 22.15
CA GLY A 31 -5.45 19.32 20.80
C GLY A 31 -4.14 19.07 20.03
N GLU A 32 -3.21 18.28 20.57
CA GLU A 32 -1.95 17.94 19.91
C GLU A 32 -2.17 16.78 18.92
N THR A 33 -1.59 16.90 17.72
CA THR A 33 -1.39 15.79 16.82
C THR A 33 0.02 15.25 16.98
N HIS A 34 0.13 14.11 17.66
CA HIS A 34 1.39 13.49 18.06
C HIS A 34 1.65 12.24 17.21
N ALA A 35 2.77 12.22 16.49
CA ALA A 35 3.19 11.05 15.75
C ALA A 35 3.90 10.02 16.64
N VAL A 36 3.62 8.73 16.41
CA VAL A 36 4.46 7.63 16.89
C VAL A 36 5.12 6.97 15.69
N LEU A 37 6.39 7.27 15.50
CA LEU A 37 7.20 6.86 14.38
C LEU A 37 8.10 5.69 14.76
N GLY A 38 8.38 4.79 13.84
CA GLY A 38 9.31 3.68 14.06
C GLY A 38 9.12 2.58 13.05
N GLU A 39 10.12 1.72 12.91
CA GLU A 39 10.07 0.57 12.01
C GLU A 39 9.03 -0.48 12.45
N ASN A 40 8.75 -1.42 11.56
CA ASN A 40 7.93 -2.59 11.90
C ASN A 40 8.62 -3.40 13.00
N GLY A 41 7.85 -3.74 14.06
CA GLY A 41 8.41 -4.38 15.26
C GLY A 41 9.03 -3.43 16.28
N ALA A 42 8.99 -2.10 16.08
CA ALA A 42 9.47 -1.11 17.05
C ALA A 42 8.63 -1.03 18.34
N GLY A 43 7.48 -1.72 18.39
CA GLY A 43 6.61 -1.74 19.57
C GLY A 43 5.41 -0.81 19.50
N LYS A 44 5.22 -0.05 18.41
CA LYS A 44 4.13 0.92 18.23
C LYS A 44 2.74 0.34 18.49
N SER A 45 2.36 -0.70 17.76
CA SER A 45 1.03 -1.33 17.89
C SER A 45 0.81 -1.96 19.27
N THR A 46 1.88 -2.43 19.94
CA THR A 46 1.78 -2.90 21.33
C THR A 46 1.47 -1.75 22.27
N LEU A 47 2.15 -0.60 22.10
CA LEU A 47 1.90 0.59 22.88
C LEU A 47 0.46 1.09 22.73
N MET A 48 -0.05 1.10 21.48
CA MET A 48 -1.46 1.46 21.20
C MET A 48 -2.44 0.50 21.89
N LYS A 49 -2.17 -0.79 21.83
CA LYS A 49 -2.99 -1.81 22.51
C LYS A 49 -3.00 -1.62 24.04
N VAL A 50 -1.90 -1.12 24.62
CA VAL A 50 -1.84 -0.74 26.05
C VAL A 50 -2.75 0.45 26.31
N ILE A 51 -2.67 1.52 25.50
CA ILE A 51 -3.49 2.73 25.66
C ILE A 51 -4.98 2.39 25.49
N TYR A 52 -5.31 1.52 24.53
CA TYR A 52 -6.70 1.15 24.23
C TYR A 52 -7.23 0.02 25.13
N GLY A 53 -6.41 -0.49 26.07
CA GLY A 53 -6.83 -1.54 27.03
C GLY A 53 -6.94 -2.95 26.44
N ALA A 54 -6.44 -3.19 25.23
CA ALA A 54 -6.40 -4.52 24.63
C ALA A 54 -5.23 -5.37 25.19
N VAL A 55 -4.21 -4.74 25.75
CA VAL A 55 -3.04 -5.40 26.36
C VAL A 55 -2.70 -4.67 27.66
N LYS A 56 -2.51 -5.43 28.75
CA LYS A 56 -2.06 -4.88 30.03
C LYS A 56 -0.52 -4.72 30.01
N PRO A 57 0.03 -3.57 30.39
CA PRO A 57 1.47 -3.41 30.60
C PRO A 57 1.94 -4.25 31.79
N ASP A 58 3.20 -4.67 31.77
CA ASP A 58 3.81 -5.39 32.87
C ASP A 58 4.37 -4.43 33.94
N GLU A 59 4.85 -3.25 33.49
CA GLU A 59 5.34 -2.17 34.34
C GLU A 59 4.90 -0.81 33.78
N GLY A 60 4.94 0.20 34.64
CA GLY A 60 4.59 1.57 34.29
C GLY A 60 3.14 1.92 34.58
N SER A 61 2.77 3.15 34.22
CA SER A 61 1.42 3.69 34.47
C SER A 61 0.92 4.53 33.30
N VAL A 62 -0.41 4.57 33.17
CA VAL A 62 -1.13 5.40 32.19
C VAL A 62 -1.88 6.48 32.96
N LEU A 63 -1.66 7.75 32.60
CA LEU A 63 -2.44 8.87 33.11
C LEU A 63 -3.26 9.47 31.96
N PHE A 64 -4.52 9.75 32.23
CA PHE A 64 -5.42 10.40 31.28
C PHE A 64 -6.03 11.66 31.94
N ASN A 65 -5.87 12.82 31.30
CA ASN A 65 -6.21 14.13 31.90
C ASN A 65 -5.58 14.32 33.29
N GLY A 66 -4.32 13.91 33.46
CA GLY A 66 -3.56 14.03 34.70
C GLY A 66 -3.94 13.05 35.81
N LYS A 67 -4.89 12.13 35.56
CA LYS A 67 -5.33 11.13 36.56
C LYS A 67 -4.82 9.75 36.18
N PRO A 68 -4.26 8.95 37.09
CA PRO A 68 -3.92 7.57 36.84
C PRO A 68 -5.18 6.78 36.46
N VAL A 69 -5.08 5.97 35.41
CA VAL A 69 -6.17 5.14 34.90
C VAL A 69 -5.71 3.70 34.70
N HIS A 70 -6.61 2.75 34.96
CA HIS A 70 -6.39 1.34 34.67
C HIS A 70 -7.40 0.90 33.61
N ILE A 71 -6.96 0.83 32.36
CA ILE A 71 -7.81 0.48 31.23
C ILE A 71 -7.68 -1.02 30.99
N ARG A 72 -8.77 -1.78 31.21
CA ARG A 72 -8.77 -3.25 31.15
C ARG A 72 -9.26 -3.80 29.82
N ASN A 73 -10.02 -2.99 29.10
CA ASN A 73 -10.64 -3.38 27.84
C ASN A 73 -10.98 -2.12 26.99
N PRO A 74 -11.24 -2.28 25.69
CA PRO A 74 -11.60 -1.20 24.79
C PRO A 74 -12.88 -0.42 25.20
N GLN A 75 -13.80 -1.05 25.93
CA GLN A 75 -15.02 -0.39 26.38
C GLN A 75 -14.70 0.66 27.46
N GLU A 76 -13.83 0.35 28.41
CA GLU A 76 -13.34 1.29 29.41
C GLU A 76 -12.55 2.45 28.77
N ALA A 77 -11.75 2.15 27.71
CA ALA A 77 -11.05 3.19 26.94
C ALA A 77 -12.05 4.17 26.29
N ARG A 78 -13.10 3.65 25.64
CA ARG A 78 -14.15 4.50 25.04
C ARG A 78 -14.90 5.32 26.09
N ALA A 79 -15.17 4.76 27.27
CA ALA A 79 -15.82 5.49 28.36
C ALA A 79 -14.97 6.69 28.87
N LEU A 80 -13.63 6.61 28.74
CA LEU A 80 -12.72 7.71 29.02
C LEU A 80 -12.65 8.75 27.89
N GLY A 81 -13.19 8.43 26.71
CA GLY A 81 -13.10 9.24 25.49
C GLY A 81 -11.88 8.89 24.63
N ILE A 82 -11.37 7.65 24.69
CA ILE A 82 -10.29 7.17 23.83
C ILE A 82 -10.92 6.30 22.73
N SER A 83 -10.73 6.68 21.47
CA SER A 83 -11.17 5.89 20.31
C SER A 83 -10.00 5.51 19.43
N MET A 84 -10.14 4.41 18.69
CA MET A 84 -9.08 3.88 17.84
C MET A 84 -9.64 3.44 16.49
N VAL A 85 -8.94 3.84 15.43
CA VAL A 85 -9.09 3.32 14.07
C VAL A 85 -7.91 2.39 13.82
N PHE A 86 -8.21 1.15 13.51
CA PHE A 86 -7.21 0.10 13.33
C PHE A 86 -6.68 0.08 11.89
N GLN A 87 -5.49 -0.46 11.69
CA GLN A 87 -4.85 -0.67 10.39
C GLN A 87 -5.71 -1.57 9.47
N HIS A 88 -6.37 -2.59 10.03
CA HIS A 88 -7.31 -3.44 9.29
C HIS A 88 -8.74 -3.10 9.69
N PHE A 89 -9.63 -3.00 8.70
CA PHE A 89 -11.02 -2.69 8.96
C PHE A 89 -11.68 -3.73 9.86
N SER A 90 -12.44 -3.24 10.83
CA SER A 90 -13.23 -4.09 11.72
C SER A 90 -14.72 -4.01 11.32
N LEU A 91 -14.98 -4.17 10.01
CA LEU A 91 -16.31 -4.10 9.42
C LEU A 91 -16.76 -5.49 8.96
N PHE A 92 -18.05 -5.75 9.09
CA PHE A 92 -18.69 -6.96 8.58
C PHE A 92 -19.26 -6.67 7.19
N ASP A 93 -18.76 -7.38 6.19
CA ASP A 93 -19.08 -7.16 4.77
C ASP A 93 -20.56 -7.33 4.44
N THR A 94 -21.25 -8.22 5.17
CA THR A 94 -22.67 -8.56 4.96
C THR A 94 -23.64 -7.55 5.54
N LEU A 95 -23.18 -6.63 6.38
CA LEU A 95 -24.00 -5.62 7.04
C LEU A 95 -23.90 -4.27 6.31
N THR A 96 -24.91 -3.43 6.52
CA THR A 96 -24.88 -2.02 6.10
C THR A 96 -23.89 -1.21 6.95
N VAL A 97 -23.53 -0.02 6.48
CA VAL A 97 -22.73 0.94 7.24
C VAL A 97 -23.37 1.25 8.59
N ALA A 98 -24.68 1.54 8.60
CA ALA A 98 -25.39 1.87 9.84
C ALA A 98 -25.38 0.72 10.84
N GLU A 99 -25.57 -0.52 10.40
CA GLU A 99 -25.53 -1.70 11.25
C GLU A 99 -24.12 -1.93 11.82
N ASN A 100 -23.08 -1.79 10.99
CA ASN A 100 -21.70 -1.91 11.44
C ASN A 100 -21.33 -0.87 12.52
N VAL A 101 -21.74 0.37 12.32
CA VAL A 101 -21.51 1.44 13.30
C VAL A 101 -22.32 1.17 14.58
N TRP A 102 -23.58 0.75 14.46
CA TRP A 102 -24.45 0.45 15.59
C TRP A 102 -23.90 -0.66 16.49
N LEU A 103 -23.28 -1.71 15.92
CA LEU A 103 -22.64 -2.77 16.68
C LEU A 103 -21.54 -2.26 17.65
N GLY A 104 -20.90 -1.15 17.29
CA GLY A 104 -19.80 -0.55 18.08
C GLY A 104 -20.26 0.50 19.11
N LEU A 105 -21.53 0.92 19.07
CA LEU A 105 -22.08 1.97 19.93
C LEU A 105 -22.89 1.41 21.11
N ASP A 106 -23.42 2.31 21.94
CA ASP A 106 -24.28 1.94 23.06
C ASP A 106 -25.58 1.31 22.55
N LYS A 107 -25.96 0.17 23.13
CA LYS A 107 -27.15 -0.60 22.76
C LYS A 107 -28.49 0.11 23.09
N SER A 108 -28.45 1.21 23.82
CA SER A 108 -29.64 2.05 24.07
C SER A 108 -30.08 2.82 22.81
N LEU A 109 -29.19 2.98 21.82
CA LEU A 109 -29.48 3.69 20.56
C LEU A 109 -30.21 2.76 19.58
N THR A 110 -31.24 3.27 18.94
CA THR A 110 -31.90 2.58 17.81
C THR A 110 -31.10 2.74 16.52
N LEU A 111 -31.26 1.82 15.57
CA LEU A 111 -30.61 1.89 14.27
C LEU A 111 -30.92 3.21 13.53
N ASN A 112 -32.17 3.69 13.60
CA ASN A 112 -32.57 4.97 13.01
C ASN A 112 -31.84 6.17 13.61
N GLN A 113 -31.64 6.19 14.93
CA GLN A 113 -30.87 7.24 15.60
C GLN A 113 -29.41 7.22 15.14
N VAL A 114 -28.82 6.03 15.03
CA VAL A 114 -27.45 5.87 14.53
C VAL A 114 -27.32 6.32 13.08
N THR A 115 -28.28 5.96 12.22
CA THR A 115 -28.33 6.40 10.82
C THR A 115 -28.32 7.93 10.71
N HIS A 116 -29.16 8.62 11.49
CA HIS A 116 -29.18 10.09 11.52
C HIS A 116 -27.86 10.67 12.05
N SER A 117 -27.29 10.07 13.09
CA SER A 117 -26.01 10.52 13.65
C SER A 117 -24.85 10.36 12.68
N ILE A 118 -24.83 9.27 11.88
CA ILE A 118 -23.85 9.06 10.80
C ILE A 118 -23.98 10.18 9.77
N SER A 119 -25.20 10.44 9.27
CA SER A 119 -25.44 11.48 8.26
C SER A 119 -25.06 12.88 8.76
N ALA A 120 -25.37 13.19 10.02
CA ALA A 120 -25.01 14.46 10.65
C ALA A 120 -23.49 14.62 10.76
N LYS A 121 -22.77 13.61 11.28
CA LYS A 121 -21.30 13.63 11.38
C LYS A 121 -20.63 13.63 10.01
N ALA A 122 -21.16 12.90 9.04
CA ALA A 122 -20.68 12.90 7.68
C ALA A 122 -20.75 14.31 7.05
N ALA A 123 -21.87 15.02 7.25
CA ALA A 123 -22.03 16.39 6.79
C ALA A 123 -21.11 17.38 7.53
N GLU A 124 -20.96 17.25 8.85
CA GLU A 124 -20.12 18.10 9.70
C GLU A 124 -18.65 18.08 9.28
N TYR A 125 -18.13 16.90 8.93
CA TYR A 125 -16.70 16.71 8.57
C TYR A 125 -16.46 16.57 7.06
N GLY A 126 -17.50 16.76 6.22
CA GLY A 126 -17.37 16.63 4.76
C GLY A 126 -16.99 15.21 4.30
N LEU A 127 -17.36 14.19 5.07
CA LEU A 127 -17.13 12.79 4.76
C LEU A 127 -18.36 12.23 4.03
N ASP A 128 -18.16 11.80 2.77
CA ASP A 128 -19.24 11.18 1.99
C ASP A 128 -19.42 9.72 2.43
N VAL A 129 -20.46 9.46 3.23
CA VAL A 129 -20.80 8.14 3.78
C VAL A 129 -22.31 7.94 3.71
N ASP A 130 -22.75 6.93 2.97
CA ASP A 130 -24.17 6.52 2.91
C ASP A 130 -24.43 5.40 3.94
N PRO A 131 -25.23 5.67 4.99
CA PRO A 131 -25.51 4.68 6.04
C PRO A 131 -26.24 3.42 5.56
N ALA A 132 -26.98 3.49 4.46
CA ALA A 132 -27.79 2.38 3.95
C ALA A 132 -27.00 1.40 3.08
N ARG A 133 -25.81 1.77 2.61
CA ARG A 133 -25.01 0.91 1.72
C ARG A 133 -24.45 -0.32 2.46
N PRO A 134 -24.54 -1.52 1.86
CA PRO A 134 -23.83 -2.70 2.34
C PRO A 134 -22.30 -2.52 2.24
N VAL A 135 -21.56 -2.95 3.27
CA VAL A 135 -20.11 -2.70 3.36
C VAL A 135 -19.34 -3.34 2.19
N HIS A 136 -19.72 -4.54 1.74
CA HIS A 136 -19.08 -5.19 0.59
C HIS A 136 -19.15 -4.40 -0.73
N THR A 137 -20.02 -3.38 -0.82
CA THR A 137 -20.12 -2.51 -2.01
C THR A 137 -19.24 -1.27 -1.93
N LEU A 138 -18.58 -1.06 -0.78
CA LEU A 138 -17.74 0.10 -0.53
C LEU A 138 -16.34 -0.12 -1.10
N SER A 139 -15.77 0.93 -1.65
CA SER A 139 -14.32 0.98 -1.88
C SER A 139 -13.57 1.05 -0.55
N VAL A 140 -12.30 0.70 -0.57
CA VAL A 140 -11.43 0.73 0.62
C VAL A 140 -11.38 2.12 1.26
N GLY A 141 -11.35 3.19 0.45
CA GLY A 141 -11.42 4.57 0.94
C GLY A 141 -12.77 4.93 1.59
N GLU A 142 -13.88 4.34 1.12
CA GLU A 142 -15.19 4.49 1.77
C GLU A 142 -15.22 3.73 3.10
N MET A 143 -14.69 2.52 3.17
CA MET A 143 -14.56 1.77 4.43
C MET A 143 -13.75 2.56 5.47
N GLN A 144 -12.66 3.20 5.05
CA GLN A 144 -11.86 4.05 5.94
C GLN A 144 -12.69 5.22 6.51
N ARG A 145 -13.50 5.88 5.68
CA ARG A 145 -14.40 6.94 6.14
C ARG A 145 -15.44 6.43 7.15
N VAL A 146 -15.96 5.23 6.93
CA VAL A 146 -16.90 4.58 7.88
C VAL A 146 -16.22 4.34 9.23
N GLU A 147 -14.98 3.83 9.26
CA GLU A 147 -14.22 3.64 10.50
C GLU A 147 -13.97 4.97 11.23
N ILE A 148 -13.65 6.03 10.49
CA ILE A 148 -13.46 7.37 11.05
C ILE A 148 -14.78 7.88 11.63
N ILE A 149 -15.90 7.82 10.90
CA ILE A 149 -17.22 8.22 11.40
C ILE A 149 -17.58 7.43 12.67
N ARG A 150 -17.35 6.12 12.66
CA ARG A 150 -17.60 5.26 13.84
C ARG A 150 -16.81 5.75 15.08
N ALA A 151 -15.55 6.12 14.89
CA ALA A 151 -14.73 6.67 15.96
C ALA A 151 -15.22 8.06 16.41
N LEU A 152 -15.63 8.94 15.47
CA LEU A 152 -16.13 10.29 15.76
C LEU A 152 -17.45 10.31 16.52
N LEU A 153 -18.32 9.33 16.27
CA LEU A 153 -19.61 9.22 16.98
C LEU A 153 -19.47 8.96 18.48
N THR A 154 -18.28 8.55 18.94
CA THR A 154 -17.98 8.42 20.38
C THR A 154 -17.52 9.73 21.02
N ASN A 155 -17.45 10.86 20.28
CA ASN A 155 -16.92 12.14 20.72
C ASN A 155 -15.55 12.00 21.43
N PRO A 156 -14.51 11.53 20.73
CA PRO A 156 -13.25 11.20 21.36
C PRO A 156 -12.51 12.45 21.86
N LYS A 157 -11.90 12.34 23.04
CA LYS A 157 -10.90 13.28 23.54
C LYS A 157 -9.50 12.94 23.05
N LEU A 158 -9.27 11.66 22.75
CA LEU A 158 -8.07 11.12 22.14
C LEU A 158 -8.47 10.15 21.01
N LEU A 159 -8.04 10.44 19.81
CA LEU A 159 -8.22 9.58 18.63
C LEU A 159 -6.89 8.93 18.26
N ILE A 160 -6.84 7.62 18.25
CA ILE A 160 -5.68 6.83 17.81
C ILE A 160 -5.92 6.36 16.40
N LEU A 161 -4.97 6.60 15.51
CA LEU A 161 -5.03 6.20 14.09
C LEU A 161 -3.79 5.34 13.79
N ASP A 162 -4.00 4.06 13.46
CA ASP A 162 -2.92 3.12 13.14
C ASP A 162 -2.83 2.94 11.62
N GLU A 163 -1.85 3.59 10.99
CA GLU A 163 -1.59 3.60 9.54
C GLU A 163 -2.84 3.90 8.69
N PRO A 164 -3.57 5.00 8.95
CA PRO A 164 -4.89 5.22 8.36
C PRO A 164 -4.88 5.53 6.87
N THR A 165 -3.73 5.77 6.28
CA THR A 165 -3.56 6.20 4.88
C THR A 165 -2.98 5.10 3.99
N SER A 166 -2.69 3.92 4.52
CA SER A 166 -2.03 2.84 3.78
C SER A 166 -2.80 2.40 2.53
N VAL A 167 -4.10 2.58 2.51
CA VAL A 167 -5.02 2.15 1.45
C VAL A 167 -5.77 3.31 0.79
N LEU A 168 -5.31 4.55 0.97
CA LEU A 168 -5.97 5.75 0.45
C LEU A 168 -5.23 6.33 -0.76
N THR A 169 -6.00 6.92 -1.69
CA THR A 169 -5.42 7.76 -2.74
C THR A 169 -4.87 9.07 -2.14
N PRO A 170 -3.89 9.74 -2.77
CA PRO A 170 -3.37 11.02 -2.28
C PRO A 170 -4.46 12.06 -1.98
N GLN A 171 -5.48 12.17 -2.84
CA GLN A 171 -6.61 13.09 -2.64
C GLN A 171 -7.47 12.72 -1.44
N ALA A 172 -7.61 11.42 -1.14
CA ALA A 172 -8.33 10.96 0.05
C ALA A 172 -7.52 11.24 1.33
N VAL A 173 -6.18 11.16 1.25
CA VAL A 173 -5.27 11.54 2.35
C VAL A 173 -5.40 13.02 2.67
N GLU A 174 -5.38 13.91 1.67
CA GLU A 174 -5.56 15.36 1.85
C GLU A 174 -6.89 15.67 2.56
N LYS A 175 -8.00 15.04 2.12
CA LYS A 175 -9.30 15.20 2.77
C LYS A 175 -9.29 14.71 4.23
N LEU A 176 -8.67 13.57 4.49
CA LEU A 176 -8.49 13.05 5.85
C LEU A 176 -7.72 14.04 6.73
N PHE A 177 -6.65 14.64 6.23
CA PHE A 177 -5.84 15.61 6.98
C PHE A 177 -6.63 16.87 7.32
N VAL A 178 -7.51 17.35 6.44
CA VAL A 178 -8.41 18.46 6.75
C VAL A 178 -9.30 18.11 7.94
N VAL A 179 -9.90 16.92 7.96
CA VAL A 179 -10.75 16.44 9.06
C VAL A 179 -9.94 16.34 10.36
N LEU A 180 -8.74 15.77 10.32
CA LEU A 180 -7.89 15.60 11.50
C LEU A 180 -7.42 16.95 12.06
N LYS A 181 -7.06 17.91 11.21
CA LYS A 181 -6.70 19.28 11.61
C LYS A 181 -7.88 19.99 12.26
N GLN A 182 -9.11 19.82 11.74
CA GLN A 182 -10.33 20.35 12.33
C GLN A 182 -10.56 19.76 13.73
N LEU A 183 -10.51 18.42 13.88
CA LEU A 183 -10.67 17.74 15.17
C LEU A 183 -9.65 18.21 16.22
N ALA A 184 -8.40 18.37 15.81
CA ALA A 184 -7.36 18.88 16.70
C ALA A 184 -7.66 20.32 17.17
N SER A 185 -8.16 21.18 16.29
CA SER A 185 -8.58 22.55 16.61
C SER A 185 -9.79 22.60 17.55
N GLU A 186 -10.63 21.59 17.54
CA GLU A 186 -11.78 21.40 18.45
C GLU A 186 -11.35 20.82 19.82
N GLY A 187 -10.05 20.54 20.00
CA GLY A 187 -9.46 20.06 21.26
C GLY A 187 -9.35 18.55 21.41
N CYS A 188 -9.67 17.78 20.37
CA CYS A 188 -9.37 16.35 20.30
C CYS A 188 -7.87 16.16 20.10
N SER A 189 -7.21 15.36 20.95
CA SER A 189 -5.82 14.98 20.72
C SER A 189 -5.76 13.81 19.77
N ILE A 190 -4.76 13.79 18.88
CA ILE A 190 -4.61 12.75 17.88
C ILE A 190 -3.27 12.03 18.09
N LEU A 191 -3.30 10.71 18.18
CA LEU A 191 -2.12 9.86 18.18
C LEU A 191 -2.03 9.16 16.83
N TYR A 192 -1.09 9.59 16.00
CA TYR A 192 -0.98 9.20 14.60
C TYR A 192 0.21 8.25 14.41
N ILE A 193 -0.06 7.01 14.02
CA ILE A 193 0.97 6.02 13.72
C ILE A 193 1.10 5.91 12.22
N SER A 194 2.29 6.19 11.71
CA SER A 194 2.65 6.00 10.31
C SER A 194 4.16 5.78 10.18
N HIS A 195 4.57 5.20 9.07
CA HIS A 195 5.97 5.14 8.64
C HIS A 195 6.26 6.12 7.49
N LYS A 196 5.23 6.82 6.99
CA LYS A 196 5.31 7.80 5.89
C LYS A 196 5.74 9.16 6.44
N LEU A 197 7.01 9.49 6.25
CA LEU A 197 7.63 10.67 6.87
C LEU A 197 7.01 12.00 6.41
N HIS A 198 6.58 12.08 5.13
CA HIS A 198 5.93 13.27 4.60
C HIS A 198 4.59 13.55 5.30
N GLU A 199 3.78 12.52 5.57
CA GLU A 199 2.51 12.65 6.30
C GLU A 199 2.72 13.19 7.71
N ILE A 200 3.71 12.65 8.41
CA ILE A 200 4.05 13.06 9.77
C ILE A 200 4.49 14.52 9.81
N ARG A 201 5.32 14.94 8.85
CA ARG A 201 5.78 16.34 8.76
C ARG A 201 4.66 17.32 8.38
N GLU A 202 3.68 16.88 7.63
CA GLU A 202 2.53 17.71 7.22
C GLU A 202 1.48 17.84 8.33
N LEU A 203 1.17 16.73 9.01
CA LEU A 203 0.03 16.65 9.92
C LEU A 203 0.42 16.90 11.38
N CYS A 204 1.58 16.39 11.84
CA CYS A 204 1.89 16.30 13.25
C CYS A 204 2.74 17.48 13.74
N ASN A 205 2.50 17.90 14.98
CA ASN A 205 3.27 18.96 15.64
C ASN A 205 4.21 18.44 16.72
N ALA A 206 4.14 17.17 17.06
CA ALA A 206 5.09 16.46 17.91
C ALA A 206 5.28 15.02 17.41
N CYS A 207 6.43 14.44 17.68
CA CYS A 207 6.77 13.09 17.27
C CYS A 207 7.60 12.38 18.32
N THR A 208 7.22 11.15 18.67
CA THR A 208 8.03 10.21 19.44
C THR A 208 8.52 9.09 18.51
N VAL A 209 9.83 8.94 18.40
CA VAL A 209 10.45 7.92 17.56
C VAL A 209 10.80 6.70 18.41
N MET A 210 10.36 5.52 17.95
CA MET A 210 10.60 4.24 18.62
C MET A 210 11.48 3.32 17.79
N ARG A 211 12.41 2.64 18.46
CA ARG A 211 13.24 1.60 17.86
C ARG A 211 13.47 0.46 18.86
N ALA A 212 13.24 -0.79 18.43
CA ALA A 212 13.44 -1.99 19.26
C ALA A 212 12.79 -1.89 20.66
N GLY A 213 11.55 -1.37 20.72
CA GLY A 213 10.78 -1.25 21.95
C GLY A 213 11.14 -0.07 22.85
N LYS A 214 12.02 0.82 22.44
CA LYS A 214 12.47 1.98 23.20
C LYS A 214 12.24 3.28 22.45
N VAL A 215 12.08 4.40 23.19
CA VAL A 215 12.09 5.74 22.63
C VAL A 215 13.53 6.13 22.28
N THR A 216 13.78 6.53 21.04
CA THR A 216 15.09 6.98 20.54
C THR A 216 15.16 8.48 20.32
N GLY A 217 14.03 9.15 20.23
CA GLY A 217 13.97 10.60 20.10
C GLY A 217 12.55 11.14 20.24
N VAL A 218 12.47 12.41 20.64
CA VAL A 218 11.24 13.20 20.64
C VAL A 218 11.56 14.52 19.95
N CYS A 219 10.77 14.91 18.95
CA CYS A 219 11.03 16.10 18.14
C CYS A 219 9.74 16.73 17.60
N ASP A 220 9.87 17.95 17.06
CA ASP A 220 8.86 18.56 16.19
C ASP A 220 9.17 18.12 14.74
N PRO A 221 8.37 17.25 14.13
CA PRO A 221 8.67 16.68 12.81
C PRO A 221 8.70 17.73 11.69
N ARG A 222 8.06 18.87 11.88
CA ARG A 222 8.06 19.99 10.89
C ARG A 222 9.43 20.65 10.76
N ARG A 223 10.28 20.52 11.80
CA ARG A 223 11.65 21.05 11.83
C ARG A 223 12.70 20.03 11.39
N GLU A 224 12.29 18.77 11.24
CA GLU A 224 13.16 17.67 10.85
C GLU A 224 13.15 17.46 9.32
N THR A 225 14.20 16.85 8.80
CA THR A 225 14.25 16.33 7.42
C THR A 225 13.85 14.87 7.39
N ASN A 226 13.50 14.34 6.22
CA ASN A 226 13.25 12.90 6.06
C ASN A 226 14.49 12.08 6.45
N ALA A 227 15.70 12.57 6.13
CA ALA A 227 16.95 11.91 6.49
C ALA A 227 17.18 11.87 8.01
N SER A 228 16.91 12.99 8.74
CA SER A 228 17.06 13.02 10.20
C SER A 228 16.05 12.11 10.90
N LEU A 229 14.79 12.10 10.46
CA LEU A 229 13.76 11.20 11.00
C LEU A 229 14.11 9.72 10.70
N SER A 230 14.55 9.40 9.48
CA SER A 230 15.02 8.06 9.12
C SER A 230 16.19 7.61 10.01
N ARG A 231 17.15 8.49 10.26
CA ARG A 231 18.28 8.20 11.14
C ARG A 231 17.84 7.89 12.57
N LEU A 232 16.86 8.61 13.12
CA LEU A 232 16.29 8.30 14.43
C LEU A 232 15.58 6.95 14.46
N MET A 233 14.90 6.57 13.37
CA MET A 233 14.20 5.29 13.24
C MET A 233 15.15 4.11 13.11
N ILE A 234 16.11 4.20 12.19
CA ILE A 234 16.97 3.09 11.75
C ILE A 234 18.28 3.08 12.53
N GLY A 235 18.79 4.26 12.89
CA GLY A 235 20.12 4.46 13.47
C GLY A 235 21.23 4.65 12.44
N ALA A 236 20.88 4.65 11.14
CA ALA A 236 21.76 4.90 10.00
C ALA A 236 21.01 5.66 8.91
N GLU A 237 21.72 6.30 8.00
CA GLU A 237 21.11 6.83 6.79
C GLU A 237 20.81 5.68 5.83
N PRO A 238 19.57 5.62 5.25
CA PRO A 238 19.32 4.66 4.19
C PRO A 238 20.25 4.96 3.00
N PRO A 239 20.76 3.93 2.30
CA PRO A 239 21.60 4.14 1.13
C PRO A 239 20.82 4.95 0.08
N ALA A 240 21.48 5.95 -0.51
CA ALA A 240 20.92 6.67 -1.65
C ALA A 240 20.76 5.70 -2.83
N LEU A 241 19.59 5.68 -3.44
CA LEU A 241 19.34 4.88 -4.64
C LEU A 241 19.75 5.71 -5.87
N GLU A 242 20.67 5.18 -6.66
CA GLU A 242 21.06 5.77 -7.93
C GLU A 242 20.20 5.17 -9.05
N HIS A 243 19.36 6.01 -9.65
CA HIS A 243 18.55 5.64 -10.79
C HIS A 243 19.24 6.13 -12.08
N HIS A 244 19.91 5.22 -12.78
CA HIS A 244 20.56 5.53 -14.05
C HIS A 244 19.56 5.48 -15.20
N GLU A 245 19.53 6.50 -16.04
CA GLU A 245 18.77 6.47 -17.28
C GLU A 245 19.37 5.45 -18.25
N ARG A 246 18.55 4.58 -18.80
CA ARG A 246 18.94 3.58 -19.79
C ARG A 246 17.95 3.53 -20.95
N GLN A 247 18.45 3.14 -22.12
CA GLN A 247 17.58 2.81 -23.23
C GLN A 247 17.04 1.39 -23.05
N PRO A 248 15.71 1.20 -23.01
CA PRO A 248 15.11 -0.12 -22.90
C PRO A 248 15.44 -1.00 -24.11
N GLY A 249 15.66 -2.29 -23.85
CA GLY A 249 15.92 -3.28 -24.89
C GLY A 249 14.64 -3.81 -25.54
N GLU A 250 14.67 -5.09 -25.94
CA GLU A 250 13.54 -5.79 -26.55
C GLU A 250 12.40 -6.01 -25.55
N VAL A 251 11.17 -6.18 -26.08
CA VAL A 251 9.99 -6.52 -25.28
C VAL A 251 10.13 -7.94 -24.73
N VAL A 252 10.18 -8.06 -23.41
CA VAL A 252 10.24 -9.35 -22.68
C VAL A 252 8.86 -9.79 -22.21
N LEU A 253 8.03 -8.88 -21.70
CA LEU A 253 6.62 -9.14 -21.41
C LEU A 253 5.74 -8.33 -22.34
N GLY A 254 4.86 -8.98 -23.05
CA GLY A 254 3.80 -8.35 -23.85
C GLY A 254 2.42 -8.82 -23.39
N VAL A 255 1.53 -7.90 -23.12
CA VAL A 255 0.12 -8.15 -22.80
C VAL A 255 -0.73 -7.39 -23.82
N ARG A 256 -1.65 -8.08 -24.47
CA ARG A 256 -2.46 -7.50 -25.55
C ARG A 256 -3.95 -7.73 -25.30
N ALA A 257 -4.66 -6.64 -25.05
CA ALA A 257 -6.11 -6.61 -24.85
C ALA A 257 -6.62 -7.75 -23.94
N LEU A 258 -5.89 -8.04 -22.85
CA LEU A 258 -6.23 -9.10 -21.91
C LEU A 258 -7.56 -8.75 -21.24
N THR A 259 -8.56 -9.61 -21.49
CA THR A 259 -9.90 -9.50 -20.92
C THR A 259 -10.25 -10.80 -20.23
N LEU A 260 -10.61 -10.71 -18.94
CA LEU A 260 -10.97 -11.84 -18.09
C LEU A 260 -12.16 -11.48 -17.22
N ALA A 261 -13.18 -12.31 -17.24
CA ALA A 261 -14.26 -12.20 -16.27
C ALA A 261 -13.77 -12.62 -14.87
N ARG A 262 -14.25 -11.95 -13.84
CA ARG A 262 -13.99 -12.32 -12.43
C ARG A 262 -14.40 -13.76 -12.14
N GLU A 263 -13.69 -14.41 -11.23
CA GLU A 263 -13.99 -15.79 -10.80
C GLU A 263 -15.02 -15.83 -9.67
N ASP A 264 -15.00 -14.83 -8.81
CA ASP A 264 -15.88 -14.72 -7.65
C ASP A 264 -16.67 -13.40 -7.66
N GLN A 265 -17.69 -13.32 -6.82
CA GLN A 265 -18.55 -12.14 -6.74
C GLN A 265 -17.84 -10.87 -6.24
N PHE A 266 -16.68 -11.01 -5.61
CA PHE A 266 -15.86 -9.91 -5.07
C PHE A 266 -14.67 -9.57 -5.96
N GLY A 267 -14.42 -10.36 -7.02
CA GLY A 267 -13.37 -10.11 -7.99
C GLY A 267 -13.70 -8.96 -8.94
N ILE A 268 -12.72 -8.56 -9.72
CA ILE A 268 -12.81 -7.49 -10.71
C ILE A 268 -12.63 -8.08 -12.11
N ASP A 269 -13.49 -7.70 -13.06
CA ASP A 269 -13.31 -8.02 -14.46
C ASP A 269 -12.13 -7.25 -15.03
N LEU A 270 -11.20 -7.90 -15.70
CA LEU A 270 -10.16 -7.23 -16.48
C LEU A 270 -10.69 -6.88 -17.87
N ASP A 271 -10.50 -5.63 -18.28
CA ASP A 271 -11.01 -5.11 -19.54
C ASP A 271 -9.88 -4.55 -20.41
N ALA A 272 -9.55 -5.27 -21.49
CA ALA A 272 -8.64 -4.88 -22.55
C ALA A 272 -7.25 -4.40 -22.07
N ILE A 273 -6.67 -5.02 -21.03
CA ILE A 273 -5.36 -4.67 -20.48
C ILE A 273 -4.29 -4.83 -21.56
N THR A 274 -3.56 -3.77 -21.82
CA THR A 274 -2.41 -3.75 -22.73
C THR A 274 -1.19 -3.17 -22.04
N LEU A 275 -0.09 -3.92 -22.04
CA LEU A 275 1.14 -3.61 -21.30
C LEU A 275 2.34 -4.21 -22.00
N GLU A 276 3.46 -3.49 -22.02
CA GLU A 276 4.76 -4.01 -22.42
C GLU A 276 5.80 -3.72 -21.34
N VAL A 277 6.71 -4.67 -21.11
CA VAL A 277 7.91 -4.45 -20.26
C VAL A 277 9.12 -4.91 -21.05
N ARG A 278 10.14 -4.06 -21.14
CA ARG A 278 11.34 -4.27 -21.93
C ARG A 278 12.52 -4.72 -21.08
N ALA A 279 13.49 -5.35 -21.71
CA ALA A 279 14.75 -5.70 -21.08
C ALA A 279 15.46 -4.43 -20.55
N GLY A 280 15.93 -4.47 -19.29
CA GLY A 280 16.57 -3.32 -18.66
C GLY A 280 15.61 -2.19 -18.28
N GLU A 281 14.32 -2.48 -18.10
CA GLU A 281 13.28 -1.53 -17.73
C GLU A 281 12.53 -1.98 -16.48
N VAL A 282 12.19 -1.04 -15.60
CA VAL A 282 11.23 -1.23 -14.51
C VAL A 282 9.94 -0.50 -14.85
N VAL A 283 8.86 -1.25 -15.04
CA VAL A 283 7.52 -0.70 -15.22
C VAL A 283 6.73 -0.83 -13.93
N GLY A 284 6.15 0.26 -13.45
CA GLY A 284 5.31 0.31 -12.26
C GLY A 284 3.83 0.29 -12.60
N ILE A 285 3.05 -0.47 -11.85
CA ILE A 285 1.58 -0.35 -11.83
C ILE A 285 1.16 0.13 -10.45
N ALA A 286 0.66 1.37 -10.41
CA ALA A 286 0.03 1.94 -9.23
C ALA A 286 -1.46 1.57 -9.19
N GLY A 287 -2.05 1.56 -8.01
CA GLY A 287 -3.49 1.37 -7.85
C GLY A 287 -3.86 1.07 -6.40
N VAL A 288 -5.06 1.44 -6.00
CA VAL A 288 -5.62 1.06 -4.69
C VAL A 288 -6.06 -0.39 -4.74
N SER A 289 -5.84 -1.13 -3.66
CA SER A 289 -6.22 -2.54 -3.53
C SER A 289 -7.66 -2.81 -4.01
N GLY A 290 -7.89 -3.96 -4.65
CA GLY A 290 -9.21 -4.33 -5.14
C GLY A 290 -9.60 -3.69 -6.48
N ASN A 291 -8.64 -3.20 -7.27
CA ASN A 291 -8.88 -2.62 -8.58
C ASN A 291 -8.50 -3.53 -9.77
N GLY A 292 -8.23 -4.82 -9.52
CA GLY A 292 -7.87 -5.79 -10.56
C GLY A 292 -6.40 -6.20 -10.56
N GLN A 293 -5.59 -5.71 -9.61
CA GLN A 293 -4.17 -6.09 -9.47
C GLN A 293 -4.00 -7.59 -9.29
N ARG A 294 -4.81 -8.20 -8.42
CA ARG A 294 -4.77 -9.63 -8.12
C ARG A 294 -5.07 -10.46 -9.37
N GLU A 295 -6.13 -10.14 -10.06
CA GLU A 295 -6.58 -10.80 -11.27
C GLU A 295 -5.52 -10.69 -12.37
N LEU A 296 -4.96 -9.50 -12.56
CA LEU A 296 -3.86 -9.28 -13.51
C LEU A 296 -2.64 -10.14 -13.15
N LEU A 297 -2.22 -10.13 -11.89
CA LEU A 297 -1.06 -10.91 -11.42
C LEU A 297 -1.28 -12.41 -11.56
N TYR A 298 -2.50 -12.92 -11.34
CA TYR A 298 -2.85 -14.34 -11.58
C TYR A 298 -2.75 -14.70 -13.05
N ALA A 299 -3.23 -13.83 -13.94
CA ALA A 299 -3.11 -14.02 -15.38
C ALA A 299 -1.64 -13.99 -15.84
N LEU A 300 -0.81 -13.09 -15.28
CA LEU A 300 0.60 -12.95 -15.64
C LEU A 300 1.49 -14.07 -15.05
N SER A 301 1.21 -14.55 -13.85
CA SER A 301 1.95 -15.65 -13.22
C SER A 301 1.59 -17.02 -13.85
N GLY A 302 0.42 -17.12 -14.48
CA GLY A 302 -0.13 -18.36 -15.04
C GLY A 302 -0.90 -19.20 -14.03
N GLU A 303 -1.27 -18.63 -12.90
CA GLU A 303 -2.23 -19.23 -11.95
C GLU A 303 -3.63 -19.22 -12.57
N ASP A 304 -4.04 -18.10 -13.17
CA ASP A 304 -5.19 -18.05 -14.08
C ASP A 304 -4.75 -18.32 -15.52
N ARG A 305 -5.35 -19.34 -16.16
CA ARG A 305 -5.03 -19.78 -17.53
C ARG A 305 -6.19 -19.59 -18.50
N ARG A 306 -7.21 -18.83 -18.13
CA ARG A 306 -8.40 -18.56 -18.95
C ARG A 306 -8.13 -17.57 -20.07
N ALA A 307 -7.03 -16.81 -20.00
CA ALA A 307 -6.62 -15.89 -21.05
C ALA A 307 -6.48 -16.59 -22.42
N THR A 308 -6.72 -15.85 -23.50
CA THR A 308 -6.40 -16.36 -24.84
C THR A 308 -4.89 -16.59 -24.95
N HIS A 309 -4.50 -17.54 -25.84
CA HIS A 309 -3.10 -17.96 -25.92
C HIS A 309 -2.16 -16.79 -26.18
N ASP A 310 -2.55 -15.86 -27.04
CA ASP A 310 -1.74 -14.74 -27.51
C ASP A 310 -1.85 -13.47 -26.63
N ALA A 311 -2.78 -13.45 -25.66
CA ALA A 311 -3.00 -12.30 -24.81
C ALA A 311 -1.80 -11.98 -23.89
N VAL A 312 -0.99 -12.99 -23.56
CA VAL A 312 0.23 -12.82 -22.76
C VAL A 312 1.39 -13.48 -23.49
N GLN A 313 2.49 -12.75 -23.66
CA GLN A 313 3.73 -13.20 -24.30
C GLN A 313 4.92 -12.98 -23.37
N VAL A 314 5.84 -13.95 -23.32
CA VAL A 314 7.11 -13.85 -22.61
C VAL A 314 8.24 -14.17 -23.57
N GLY A 315 9.17 -13.22 -23.78
CA GLY A 315 10.25 -13.37 -24.75
C GLY A 315 9.74 -13.66 -26.17
N GLY A 316 8.63 -13.02 -26.56
CA GLY A 316 7.98 -13.22 -27.85
C GLY A 316 7.16 -14.51 -27.98
N GLN A 317 7.16 -15.40 -26.98
CA GLN A 317 6.40 -16.64 -26.99
C GLN A 317 5.02 -16.46 -26.34
N PRO A 318 3.92 -16.87 -27.00
CA PRO A 318 2.59 -16.85 -26.41
C PRO A 318 2.51 -17.82 -25.21
N VAL A 319 2.03 -17.30 -24.07
CA VAL A 319 1.99 -18.08 -22.81
C VAL A 319 0.64 -17.99 -22.09
N GLY A 320 -0.38 -17.38 -22.68
CA GLY A 320 -1.67 -17.12 -22.02
C GLY A 320 -2.28 -18.34 -21.32
N ARG A 321 -2.12 -19.53 -21.92
CA ARG A 321 -2.61 -20.81 -21.38
C ARG A 321 -1.58 -21.63 -20.61
N TYR A 322 -0.33 -21.14 -20.45
CA TYR A 322 0.72 -21.85 -19.74
C TYR A 322 0.64 -21.60 -18.25
N GLY A 323 0.81 -22.67 -17.47
CA GLY A 323 0.90 -22.57 -16.00
C GLY A 323 2.26 -22.03 -15.53
N PRO A 324 2.40 -21.77 -14.22
CA PRO A 324 3.59 -21.13 -13.63
C PRO A 324 4.91 -21.86 -13.95
N THR A 325 4.94 -23.19 -13.88
CA THR A 325 6.16 -23.99 -14.16
C THR A 325 6.70 -23.74 -15.56
N ARG A 326 5.84 -23.69 -16.57
CA ARG A 326 6.25 -23.44 -17.96
C ARG A 326 6.73 -22.00 -18.14
N ARG A 327 6.04 -21.02 -17.52
CA ARG A 327 6.47 -19.62 -17.59
C ARG A 327 7.82 -19.42 -16.87
N ARG A 328 8.06 -20.11 -15.74
CA ARG A 328 9.38 -20.12 -15.08
C ARG A 328 10.49 -20.67 -15.97
N SER A 329 10.22 -21.73 -16.75
CA SER A 329 11.23 -22.25 -17.68
C SER A 329 11.61 -21.28 -18.79
N LEU A 330 10.79 -20.25 -19.06
CA LEU A 330 11.08 -19.14 -19.97
C LEU A 330 11.82 -17.97 -19.29
N GLY A 331 12.05 -18.05 -17.98
CA GLY A 331 12.75 -17.04 -17.19
C GLY A 331 11.84 -16.02 -16.49
N LEU A 332 10.50 -16.28 -16.43
CA LEU A 332 9.59 -15.47 -15.62
C LEU A 332 9.65 -15.91 -14.17
N HIS A 333 9.94 -14.98 -13.28
CA HIS A 333 9.89 -15.17 -11.84
C HIS A 333 8.86 -14.23 -11.21
N PHE A 334 8.22 -14.69 -10.12
CA PHE A 334 7.10 -13.99 -9.52
C PHE A 334 7.20 -13.95 -7.99
N VAL A 335 7.04 -12.75 -7.44
CA VAL A 335 6.91 -12.51 -6.00
C VAL A 335 5.48 -12.07 -5.72
N PRO A 336 4.65 -12.92 -5.10
CA PRO A 336 3.27 -12.56 -4.74
C PRO A 336 3.23 -11.62 -3.53
N GLU A 337 2.10 -10.97 -3.34
CA GLU A 337 1.82 -10.15 -2.15
C GLU A 337 1.69 -11.02 -0.89
N GLU A 338 0.98 -12.16 -1.00
CA GLU A 338 0.78 -13.08 0.12
C GLU A 338 2.06 -13.89 0.38
N ARG A 339 2.71 -13.61 1.49
CA ARG A 339 3.99 -14.24 1.87
C ARG A 339 3.84 -15.69 2.27
N LEU A 340 2.89 -15.96 3.18
CA LEU A 340 2.59 -17.31 3.66
C LEU A 340 1.41 -17.89 2.89
N GLY A 341 1.54 -19.15 2.48
CA GLY A 341 0.53 -19.86 1.68
C GLY A 341 0.81 -19.79 0.19
N ARG A 342 1.20 -18.62 -0.35
CA ARG A 342 1.49 -18.41 -1.77
C ARG A 342 2.98 -18.18 -2.04
N GLY A 343 3.59 -17.21 -1.39
CA GLY A 343 5.02 -16.91 -1.53
C GLY A 343 5.92 -17.97 -0.90
N ALA A 344 5.51 -18.55 0.22
CA ALA A 344 6.22 -19.60 0.91
C ALA A 344 5.26 -20.55 1.64
N VAL A 345 5.59 -21.84 1.68
CA VAL A 345 4.86 -22.85 2.45
C VAL A 345 5.24 -22.71 3.93
N PRO A 346 4.28 -22.41 4.83
CA PRO A 346 4.56 -22.01 6.20
C PRO A 346 5.35 -23.04 7.03
N THR A 347 5.08 -24.32 6.82
CA THR A 347 5.67 -25.43 7.59
C THR A 347 7.03 -25.90 7.07
N LEU A 348 7.38 -25.56 5.84
CA LEU A 348 8.65 -25.94 5.24
C LEU A 348 9.78 -25.01 5.66
N GLY A 349 10.99 -25.56 5.78
CA GLY A 349 12.23 -24.80 5.96
C GLY A 349 12.54 -23.92 4.75
N LEU A 350 13.33 -22.87 4.94
CA LEU A 350 13.71 -21.94 3.88
C LEU A 350 14.39 -22.64 2.70
N ALA A 351 15.26 -23.61 2.95
CA ALA A 351 15.89 -24.41 1.89
C ALA A 351 14.85 -25.18 1.05
N HIS A 352 13.82 -25.78 1.67
CA HIS A 352 12.76 -26.46 0.93
C HIS A 352 11.86 -25.47 0.18
N ASN A 353 11.60 -24.29 0.74
CA ASN A 353 10.90 -23.22 0.03
C ASN A 353 11.67 -22.71 -1.19
N LEU A 354 13.03 -22.71 -1.13
CA LEU A 354 13.87 -22.44 -2.30
C LEU A 354 13.68 -23.49 -3.39
N LEU A 355 13.62 -24.78 -3.04
CA LEU A 355 13.43 -25.89 -3.99
C LEU A 355 12.13 -25.76 -4.79
N LEU A 356 11.04 -25.28 -4.19
CA LEU A 356 9.74 -25.15 -4.85
C LEU A 356 9.77 -24.22 -6.09
N THR A 357 10.72 -23.29 -6.14
CA THR A 357 10.87 -22.35 -7.23
C THR A 357 12.10 -22.59 -8.11
N ARG A 358 12.96 -23.54 -7.71
CA ARG A 358 14.23 -23.86 -8.35
C ARG A 358 14.42 -25.36 -8.51
N THR A 359 14.02 -25.91 -9.66
CA THR A 359 14.10 -27.35 -9.89
C THR A 359 15.33 -27.77 -10.69
N ASP A 360 15.92 -26.88 -11.46
CA ASP A 360 16.98 -27.13 -12.44
C ASP A 360 18.40 -27.18 -11.84
N ALA A 361 18.71 -26.31 -10.88
CA ALA A 361 20.06 -26.19 -10.29
C ALA A 361 20.34 -27.19 -9.16
N VAL A 362 19.31 -27.64 -8.44
CA VAL A 362 19.42 -28.43 -7.20
C VAL A 362 18.88 -29.85 -7.31
N ALA A 363 18.18 -30.17 -8.40
CA ALA A 363 17.67 -31.51 -8.69
C ALA A 363 18.25 -32.01 -10.04
N ARG A 364 18.82 -33.21 -10.04
CA ARG A 364 19.29 -33.87 -11.26
C ARG A 364 18.84 -35.33 -11.26
N SER A 365 18.19 -35.75 -12.35
CA SER A 365 17.72 -37.14 -12.50
C SER A 365 16.88 -37.65 -11.32
N GLY A 366 16.02 -36.79 -10.76
CA GLY A 366 15.16 -37.13 -9.61
C GLY A 366 15.83 -37.05 -8.22
N TRP A 367 17.13 -36.76 -8.15
CA TRP A 367 17.84 -36.63 -6.87
C TRP A 367 18.02 -35.17 -6.48
N ILE A 368 17.63 -34.84 -5.26
CA ILE A 368 17.79 -33.49 -4.67
C ILE A 368 19.16 -33.41 -3.96
N ARG A 369 19.95 -32.41 -4.32
CA ARG A 369 21.25 -32.12 -3.66
C ARG A 369 21.01 -31.27 -2.41
N VAL A 370 20.59 -31.91 -1.31
CA VAL A 370 20.19 -31.23 -0.07
C VAL A 370 21.28 -30.26 0.46
N LYS A 371 22.55 -30.66 0.44
CA LYS A 371 23.66 -29.78 0.88
C LYS A 371 23.79 -28.53 0.02
N ALA A 372 23.69 -28.66 -1.29
CA ALA A 372 23.76 -27.53 -2.21
C ALA A 372 22.56 -26.58 -2.01
N LEU A 373 21.36 -27.13 -1.81
CA LEU A 373 20.16 -26.39 -1.51
C LEU A 373 20.28 -25.58 -0.21
N GLN A 374 20.81 -26.19 0.86
CA GLN A 374 21.06 -25.52 2.13
C GLN A 374 22.13 -24.41 2.00
N GLN A 375 23.21 -24.65 1.25
CA GLN A 375 24.24 -23.65 1.00
C GLN A 375 23.69 -22.43 0.23
N GLN A 376 22.86 -22.67 -0.79
CA GLN A 376 22.23 -21.60 -1.56
C GLN A 376 21.27 -20.80 -0.71
N ALA A 377 20.40 -21.46 0.07
CA ALA A 377 19.50 -20.79 1.01
C ALA A 377 20.28 -19.95 2.05
N ALA A 378 21.41 -20.48 2.56
CA ALA A 378 22.31 -19.75 3.45
C ALA A 378 22.95 -18.53 2.76
N GLY A 379 23.25 -18.63 1.48
CA GLY A 379 23.73 -17.50 0.65
C GLY A 379 22.70 -16.38 0.58
N ILE A 380 21.44 -16.69 0.27
CA ILE A 380 20.34 -15.74 0.23
C ILE A 380 20.11 -15.12 1.61
N ILE A 381 20.08 -15.92 2.68
CA ILE A 381 19.94 -15.44 4.06
C ILE A 381 20.99 -14.38 4.40
N ARG A 382 22.26 -14.61 4.02
CA ARG A 382 23.35 -13.65 4.25
C ARG A 382 23.21 -12.41 3.38
N ARG A 383 23.01 -12.56 2.04
CA ARG A 383 22.94 -11.44 1.08
C ARG A 383 21.82 -10.47 1.42
N PHE A 384 20.65 -10.98 1.81
CA PHE A 384 19.47 -10.17 2.12
C PHE A 384 19.31 -9.89 3.62
N ASN A 385 20.33 -10.19 4.43
CA ASN A 385 20.33 -9.98 5.88
C ASN A 385 19.02 -10.48 6.54
N VAL A 386 18.64 -11.72 6.22
CA VAL A 386 17.43 -12.36 6.76
C VAL A 386 17.71 -12.84 8.18
N LYS A 387 16.98 -12.33 9.15
CA LYS A 387 17.06 -12.82 10.54
C LYS A 387 16.28 -14.13 10.66
N ALA A 388 16.98 -15.24 10.56
CA ALA A 388 16.44 -16.61 10.64
C ALA A 388 17.38 -17.53 11.39
N GLY A 389 16.86 -18.60 11.99
CA GLY A 389 17.65 -19.66 12.63
C GLY A 389 18.40 -20.59 11.64
N GLY A 390 18.62 -20.12 10.41
CA GLY A 390 19.33 -20.83 9.34
C GLY A 390 18.41 -21.41 8.25
N PRO A 391 18.99 -22.13 7.26
CA PRO A 391 18.26 -22.65 6.09
C PRO A 391 17.10 -23.60 6.40
N ASN A 392 17.14 -24.24 7.55
CA ASN A 392 16.10 -25.18 7.99
C ASN A 392 14.98 -24.52 8.82
N ALA A 393 15.11 -23.22 9.15
CA ALA A 393 14.05 -22.49 9.87
C ALA A 393 12.75 -22.52 9.08
N ALA A 394 11.64 -22.90 9.71
CA ALA A 394 10.32 -22.90 9.07
C ALA A 394 9.91 -21.48 8.66
N ALA A 395 9.32 -21.30 7.47
CA ALA A 395 8.95 -20.00 6.97
C ALA A 395 8.04 -19.22 7.93
N ARG A 396 7.10 -19.91 8.62
CA ARG A 396 6.20 -19.32 9.63
C ARG A 396 6.91 -18.79 10.88
N SER A 397 8.16 -19.17 11.12
CA SER A 397 8.93 -18.71 12.28
C SER A 397 9.57 -17.35 12.07
N LEU A 398 9.58 -16.83 10.83
CA LEU A 398 10.15 -15.55 10.49
C LEU A 398 9.11 -14.43 10.68
N SER A 399 9.59 -13.23 11.02
CA SER A 399 8.75 -12.03 10.91
C SER A 399 8.41 -11.77 9.44
N GLY A 400 7.28 -11.09 9.19
CA GLY A 400 6.83 -10.77 7.84
C GLY A 400 7.90 -10.12 6.98
N GLY A 401 8.63 -9.14 7.51
CA GLY A 401 9.72 -8.47 6.79
C GLY A 401 10.90 -9.40 6.47
N ASN A 402 11.29 -10.29 7.38
CA ASN A 402 12.37 -11.26 7.10
C ASN A 402 11.93 -12.31 6.08
N LEU A 403 10.67 -12.74 6.11
CA LEU A 403 10.14 -13.64 5.10
C LEU A 403 10.09 -12.97 3.73
N GLN A 404 9.69 -11.69 3.65
CA GLN A 404 9.69 -10.92 2.41
C GLN A 404 11.11 -10.83 1.81
N LYS A 405 12.10 -10.46 2.61
CA LYS A 405 13.50 -10.44 2.17
C LYS A 405 13.96 -11.78 1.61
N PHE A 406 13.56 -12.89 2.24
CA PHE A 406 13.89 -14.22 1.74
C PHE A 406 13.19 -14.53 0.41
N ILE A 407 11.88 -14.24 0.29
CA ILE A 407 11.11 -14.52 -0.93
C ILE A 407 11.64 -13.70 -2.10
N VAL A 408 11.82 -12.39 -1.93
CA VAL A 408 12.39 -11.51 -2.95
C VAL A 408 13.81 -11.96 -3.32
N GLY A 409 14.65 -12.20 -2.32
CA GLY A 409 16.03 -12.67 -2.51
C GLY A 409 16.10 -14.00 -3.26
N ARG A 410 15.18 -14.92 -3.01
CA ARG A 410 15.07 -16.20 -3.70
C ARG A 410 14.81 -16.03 -5.21
N GLU A 411 13.90 -15.13 -5.57
CA GLU A 411 13.54 -14.90 -6.97
C GLU A 411 14.63 -14.09 -7.70
N ILE A 412 15.26 -13.11 -7.05
CA ILE A 412 16.38 -12.33 -7.60
C ILE A 412 17.62 -13.21 -7.81
N ASP A 413 17.95 -14.07 -6.83
CA ASP A 413 19.10 -15.00 -6.93
C ASP A 413 18.95 -16.02 -8.07
N ALA A 414 17.75 -16.19 -8.61
CA ALA A 414 17.46 -17.01 -9.78
C ALA A 414 17.92 -16.40 -11.11
N ASN A 415 18.37 -15.17 -11.14
CA ASN A 415 18.76 -14.44 -12.34
C ASN A 415 17.64 -14.41 -13.41
N PRO A 416 16.47 -13.87 -13.09
CA PRO A 416 15.31 -13.88 -13.97
C PRO A 416 15.53 -13.03 -15.23
N LYS A 417 14.90 -13.42 -16.36
CA LYS A 417 14.75 -12.53 -17.53
C LYS A 417 13.61 -11.54 -17.34
N LEU A 418 12.60 -11.96 -16.60
CA LEU A 418 11.42 -11.17 -16.23
C LEU A 418 11.11 -11.42 -14.76
N LEU A 419 11.12 -10.36 -13.96
CA LEU A 419 10.67 -10.39 -12.58
C LEU A 419 9.34 -9.63 -12.48
N ILE A 420 8.32 -10.28 -11.98
CA ILE A 420 7.06 -9.64 -11.59
C ILE A 420 7.00 -9.66 -10.07
N VAL A 421 6.83 -8.50 -9.46
CA VAL A 421 6.81 -8.39 -8.00
C VAL A 421 5.65 -7.53 -7.53
N SER A 422 4.85 -8.08 -6.61
CA SER A 422 3.76 -7.37 -5.94
C SER A 422 4.21 -6.91 -4.57
N GLN A 423 4.01 -5.64 -4.26
CA GLN A 423 4.28 -5.03 -2.96
C GLN A 423 5.67 -5.40 -2.40
N PRO A 424 6.78 -5.12 -3.13
CA PRO A 424 8.10 -5.64 -2.78
C PRO A 424 8.57 -5.25 -1.39
N THR A 425 8.22 -4.05 -0.92
CA THR A 425 8.68 -3.53 0.38
C THR A 425 7.58 -3.49 1.44
N TRP A 426 6.40 -4.01 1.14
CA TRP A 426 5.29 -4.00 2.09
C TRP A 426 5.66 -4.69 3.41
N GLY A 427 5.48 -3.97 4.53
CA GLY A 427 5.70 -4.51 5.86
C GLY A 427 7.15 -4.92 6.17
N VAL A 428 8.14 -4.39 5.44
CA VAL A 428 9.58 -4.48 5.80
C VAL A 428 10.03 -3.18 6.47
N ASP A 429 11.17 -3.21 7.12
CA ASP A 429 11.80 -2.01 7.67
C ASP A 429 12.41 -1.13 6.56
N VAL A 430 12.64 0.16 6.84
CA VAL A 430 13.14 1.14 5.85
C VAL A 430 14.49 0.71 5.27
N GLY A 431 15.39 0.15 6.07
CA GLY A 431 16.68 -0.34 5.60
C GLY A 431 16.54 -1.54 4.66
N ALA A 432 15.63 -2.48 4.98
CA ALA A 432 15.31 -3.61 4.11
C ALA A 432 14.61 -3.15 2.82
N ALA A 433 13.73 -2.16 2.89
CA ALA A 433 13.07 -1.58 1.73
C ALA A 433 14.10 -0.97 0.76
N ALA A 434 15.02 -0.15 1.27
CA ALA A 434 16.10 0.43 0.47
C ALA A 434 16.98 -0.66 -0.17
N GLN A 435 17.32 -1.73 0.57
CA GLN A 435 18.06 -2.87 0.03
C GLN A 435 17.30 -3.56 -1.10
N ILE A 436 16.02 -3.89 -0.92
CA ILE A 436 15.19 -4.55 -1.94
C ILE A 436 15.09 -3.69 -3.20
N ARG A 437 14.85 -2.39 -3.06
CA ARG A 437 14.79 -1.43 -4.17
C ARG A 437 16.13 -1.37 -4.93
N GLY A 438 17.25 -1.31 -4.20
CA GLY A 438 18.59 -1.35 -4.80
C GLY A 438 18.84 -2.63 -5.59
N GLU A 439 18.43 -3.80 -5.06
CA GLU A 439 18.57 -5.09 -5.76
C GLU A 439 17.66 -5.16 -7.02
N ILE A 440 16.46 -4.56 -7.00
CA ILE A 440 15.59 -4.45 -8.19
C ILE A 440 16.26 -3.59 -9.26
N LEU A 441 16.83 -2.44 -8.88
CA LEU A 441 17.57 -1.58 -9.81
C LEU A 441 18.81 -2.27 -10.37
N ALA A 442 19.58 -2.96 -9.54
CA ALA A 442 20.73 -3.76 -9.99
C ALA A 442 20.32 -4.87 -10.98
N LEU A 443 19.17 -5.50 -10.75
CA LEU A 443 18.64 -6.53 -11.65
C LEU A 443 18.21 -5.92 -13.00
N ARG A 444 17.55 -4.76 -12.99
CA ARG A 444 17.26 -3.96 -14.19
C ARG A 444 18.55 -3.63 -14.95
N ASP A 445 19.56 -3.16 -14.23
CA ASP A 445 20.84 -2.76 -14.82
C ASP A 445 21.61 -3.97 -15.41
N ALA A 446 21.32 -5.18 -14.94
CA ALA A 446 21.79 -6.42 -15.55
C ALA A 446 20.97 -6.84 -16.80
N GLY A 447 19.96 -6.08 -17.20
CA GLY A 447 19.14 -6.33 -18.40
C GLY A 447 17.83 -7.09 -18.14
N CYS A 448 17.46 -7.35 -16.89
CA CYS A 448 16.17 -7.96 -16.56
C CYS A 448 15.02 -6.98 -16.81
N ALA A 449 13.91 -7.48 -17.33
CA ALA A 449 12.64 -6.75 -17.36
C ALA A 449 11.95 -6.90 -16.00
N VAL A 450 11.50 -5.80 -15.42
CA VAL A 450 10.85 -5.83 -14.09
C VAL A 450 9.48 -5.17 -14.14
N LEU A 451 8.45 -5.87 -13.65
CA LEU A 451 7.13 -5.32 -13.41
C LEU A 451 6.89 -5.23 -11.92
N VAL A 452 6.68 -4.02 -11.41
CA VAL A 452 6.38 -3.76 -10.00
C VAL A 452 4.93 -3.34 -9.87
N VAL A 453 4.15 -4.03 -9.04
CA VAL A 453 2.79 -3.63 -8.67
C VAL A 453 2.83 -3.18 -7.22
N SER A 454 2.52 -1.92 -6.94
CA SER A 454 2.59 -1.36 -5.59
C SER A 454 1.52 -0.30 -5.35
N GLU A 455 1.02 -0.23 -4.12
CA GLU A 455 0.18 0.86 -3.63
C GLU A 455 1.02 2.06 -3.16
N GLU A 456 2.31 1.83 -2.88
CA GLU A 456 3.24 2.84 -2.39
C GLU A 456 3.80 3.65 -3.57
N LEU A 457 3.24 4.85 -3.78
CA LEU A 457 3.67 5.72 -4.88
C LEU A 457 5.13 6.15 -4.75
N GLU A 458 5.61 6.42 -3.54
CA GLU A 458 7.02 6.76 -3.29
C GLU A 458 7.96 5.67 -3.81
N GLU A 459 7.63 4.40 -3.56
CA GLU A 459 8.39 3.26 -4.06
C GLU A 459 8.45 3.25 -5.59
N LEU A 460 7.28 3.42 -6.24
CA LEU A 460 7.19 3.42 -7.70
C LEU A 460 7.95 4.60 -8.32
N PHE A 461 7.85 5.79 -7.74
CA PHE A 461 8.61 6.96 -8.20
C PHE A 461 10.12 6.81 -7.99
N GLU A 462 10.55 5.99 -7.05
CA GLU A 462 11.95 5.78 -6.73
C GLU A 462 12.64 4.80 -7.69
N ILE A 463 11.94 3.73 -8.13
CA ILE A 463 12.58 2.62 -8.86
C ILE A 463 12.08 2.42 -10.30
N CYS A 464 10.94 3.00 -10.70
CA CYS A 464 10.36 2.76 -12.02
C CYS A 464 10.85 3.74 -13.08
N ASP A 465 10.94 3.28 -14.31
CA ASP A 465 11.20 4.11 -15.51
C ASP A 465 9.89 4.67 -16.08
N ARG A 466 8.83 3.84 -16.09
CA ARG A 466 7.48 4.17 -16.54
C ARG A 466 6.44 3.70 -15.54
N LEU A 467 5.30 4.40 -15.55
CA LEU A 467 4.17 4.11 -14.67
C LEU A 467 2.89 3.89 -15.46
N HIS A 468 2.09 2.98 -14.96
CA HIS A 468 0.68 2.81 -15.27
C HIS A 468 -0.13 2.87 -13.98
N VAL A 469 -1.43 3.04 -14.11
CA VAL A 469 -2.38 2.90 -13.01
C VAL A 469 -3.44 1.90 -13.39
N ILE A 470 -3.77 0.98 -12.48
CA ILE A 470 -4.91 0.09 -12.62
C ILE A 470 -6.07 0.59 -11.76
N ALA A 471 -7.23 0.76 -12.38
CA ALA A 471 -8.46 1.10 -11.68
C ALA A 471 -9.66 0.43 -12.37
N LYS A 472 -10.52 -0.20 -11.58
CA LYS A 472 -11.73 -0.89 -12.04
C LYS A 472 -11.45 -1.87 -13.20
N GLY A 473 -10.36 -2.62 -13.10
CA GLY A 473 -9.95 -3.62 -14.08
C GLY A 473 -9.39 -3.09 -15.39
N ARG A 474 -9.15 -1.79 -15.50
CA ARG A 474 -8.55 -1.13 -16.67
C ARG A 474 -7.19 -0.56 -16.34
N LEU A 475 -6.30 -0.54 -17.33
CA LEU A 475 -4.97 0.04 -17.21
C LEU A 475 -4.92 1.42 -17.89
N SER A 476 -4.33 2.39 -17.23
CA SER A 476 -4.10 3.73 -17.80
C SER A 476 -3.09 3.68 -18.95
N PRO A 477 -3.02 4.74 -19.78
CA PRO A 477 -1.87 4.96 -20.64
C PRO A 477 -0.56 4.93 -19.84
N SER A 478 0.55 4.63 -20.53
CA SER A 478 1.89 4.71 -19.95
C SER A 478 2.32 6.15 -19.77
N ILE A 479 3.00 6.46 -18.66
CA ILE A 479 3.65 7.74 -18.43
C ILE A 479 5.08 7.53 -17.96
N GLU A 480 6.04 8.27 -18.53
CA GLU A 480 7.41 8.29 -18.05
C GLU A 480 7.48 8.85 -16.62
N ARG A 481 8.23 8.22 -15.74
CA ARG A 481 8.37 8.65 -14.33
C ARG A 481 8.74 10.13 -14.21
N ALA A 482 9.64 10.63 -15.07
CA ALA A 482 10.10 12.01 -15.04
C ALA A 482 8.99 13.03 -15.35
N ARG A 483 7.91 12.62 -16.02
CA ARG A 483 6.76 13.44 -16.38
C ARG A 483 5.56 13.24 -15.46
N ALA A 484 5.56 12.15 -14.69
CA ALA A 484 4.48 11.80 -13.79
C ALA A 484 4.51 12.69 -12.53
N THR A 485 3.34 13.10 -12.07
CA THR A 485 3.18 13.76 -10.77
C THR A 485 2.31 12.92 -9.85
N VAL A 486 2.51 13.04 -8.54
CA VAL A 486 1.70 12.33 -7.53
C VAL A 486 0.22 12.66 -7.69
N THR A 487 -0.11 13.92 -7.97
CA THR A 487 -1.49 14.36 -8.21
C THR A 487 -2.11 13.67 -9.41
N GLN A 488 -1.40 13.61 -10.54
CA GLN A 488 -1.87 12.95 -11.76
C GLN A 488 -2.09 11.44 -11.55
N ILE A 489 -1.12 10.76 -10.93
CA ILE A 489 -1.24 9.34 -10.61
C ILE A 489 -2.42 9.12 -9.66
N GLY A 490 -2.60 9.98 -8.65
CA GLY A 490 -3.75 9.93 -7.73
C GLY A 490 -5.10 10.11 -8.43
N GLU A 491 -5.21 11.03 -9.40
CA GLU A 491 -6.42 11.18 -10.23
C GLU A 491 -6.68 9.90 -11.04
N TRP A 492 -5.64 9.33 -11.64
CA TRP A 492 -5.73 8.08 -12.37
C TRP A 492 -6.12 6.89 -11.48
N MET A 493 -5.67 6.84 -10.24
CA MET A 493 -6.11 5.82 -9.26
C MET A 493 -7.62 5.89 -8.97
N SER A 494 -8.26 7.03 -9.25
CA SER A 494 -9.72 7.19 -9.23
C SER A 494 -10.39 6.84 -10.58
N GLY A 495 -9.63 6.42 -11.59
CA GLY A 495 -10.13 6.05 -12.92
C GLY A 495 -10.34 7.23 -13.87
N LEU A 496 -9.71 8.38 -13.61
CA LEU A 496 -9.98 9.64 -14.34
C LEU A 496 -9.02 9.92 -15.52
N TRP A 497 -8.19 8.98 -15.98
CA TRP A 497 -7.24 9.23 -17.10
C TRP A 497 -7.90 9.51 -18.45
N VAL A 498 -9.12 9.06 -18.69
CA VAL A 498 -9.86 9.34 -19.95
C VAL A 498 -10.12 10.83 -20.12
N VAL A 499 -10.31 11.56 -19.03
CA VAL A 499 -10.56 13.01 -19.03
C VAL A 499 -9.29 13.79 -19.45
N HIS A 500 -8.10 13.31 -19.05
CA HIS A 500 -6.84 13.95 -19.43
C HIS A 500 -6.49 13.76 -20.91
N ALA A 501 -6.73 12.57 -21.47
CA ALA A 501 -6.51 12.30 -22.90
C ALA A 501 -7.36 13.19 -23.81
N LEU A 502 -8.55 13.61 -23.38
CA LEU A 502 -9.42 14.53 -24.13
C LEU A 502 -9.02 16.01 -23.98
N ARG A 503 -8.24 16.37 -22.96
CA ARG A 503 -7.76 17.75 -22.77
C ARG A 503 -6.49 18.05 -23.55
N GLU A 504 -5.71 17.05 -23.95
CA GLU A 504 -4.49 17.19 -24.74
C GLU A 504 -4.71 17.18 -26.26
N THR A 505 -5.92 16.88 -26.74
CA THR A 505 -6.28 17.13 -28.16
C THR A 505 -6.56 18.60 -28.32
N PRO A 506 -5.71 19.37 -29.03
CA PRO A 506 -6.06 20.75 -29.38
C PRO A 506 -7.38 20.72 -30.16
N PRO A 507 -8.29 21.71 -29.96
CA PRO A 507 -9.52 21.75 -30.72
C PRO A 507 -9.15 21.72 -32.20
N ALA A 508 -9.68 20.73 -32.92
CA ALA A 508 -9.55 20.66 -34.37
C ALA A 508 -9.94 22.04 -34.93
N LEU A 509 -8.98 22.69 -35.58
CA LEU A 509 -9.25 23.90 -36.35
C LEU A 509 -10.38 23.57 -37.32
N THR A 510 -11.56 24.05 -37.01
CA THR A 510 -12.70 24.06 -37.92
C THR A 510 -12.21 24.83 -39.16
N PRO A 511 -12.25 24.27 -40.36
CA PRO A 511 -11.95 25.04 -41.54
C PRO A 511 -12.98 26.18 -41.61
N ALA A 512 -12.53 27.40 -41.44
CA ALA A 512 -13.31 28.58 -41.77
C ALA A 512 -13.66 28.44 -43.26
N LEU A 513 -14.90 28.12 -43.54
CA LEU A 513 -15.47 28.15 -44.86
C LEU A 513 -15.26 29.56 -45.40
N SER A 514 -14.40 29.68 -46.41
CA SER A 514 -14.31 30.78 -47.33
C SER A 514 -15.63 30.95 -48.07
N ARG A 515 -16.56 31.70 -47.49
CA ARG A 515 -17.72 32.28 -48.16
C ARG A 515 -17.44 33.75 -48.45
N GLU A 516 -16.44 33.98 -49.28
CA GLU A 516 -16.24 35.29 -49.96
C GLU A 516 -15.49 35.04 -51.24
N ARG A 517 -16.18 34.57 -52.30
CA ARG A 517 -15.80 34.68 -53.72
C ARG A 517 -16.85 33.96 -54.59
N GLU A 518 -18.09 34.44 -54.54
CA GLU A 518 -19.09 34.19 -55.59
C GLU A 518 -20.13 35.28 -55.56
N ARG A 519 -19.71 36.51 -55.79
CA ARG A 519 -20.54 37.64 -56.21
C ARG A 519 -19.73 38.49 -57.15
N GLU A 520 -19.58 37.99 -58.37
CA GLU A 520 -19.28 38.76 -59.56
C GLU A 520 -19.25 37.77 -60.71
N GLN A 521 -20.38 37.69 -61.41
CA GLN A 521 -20.56 37.43 -62.82
C GLN A 521 -21.97 36.91 -63.09
N LEU A 522 -22.89 37.83 -63.25
CA LEU A 522 -24.12 37.64 -64.05
C LEU A 522 -24.02 38.61 -65.19
N PRO A 523 -24.05 38.17 -66.46
CA PRO A 523 -24.29 39.06 -67.56
C PRO A 523 -25.79 39.28 -67.73
N GLU A 524 -26.10 40.54 -68.02
CA GLU A 524 -27.40 41.03 -68.49
C GLU A 524 -27.78 40.39 -69.83
N GLY A 525 -29.08 40.21 -70.01
CA GLY A 525 -29.70 40.25 -71.31
C GLY A 525 -30.49 39.00 -71.72
N ARG A 526 -31.78 38.97 -71.73
CA ARG A 526 -32.72 39.49 -72.72
C ARG A 526 -34.15 38.98 -72.45
N ASN A 527 -35.04 39.95 -72.53
CA ASN A 527 -36.44 39.77 -72.79
C ASN A 527 -36.73 38.79 -73.92
N THR A 528 -37.82 37.99 -73.83
CA THR A 528 -38.96 38.06 -74.76
C THR A 528 -40.04 37.03 -74.35
N ASN A 529 -41.24 37.57 -74.19
CA ASN A 529 -42.58 37.06 -74.50
C ASN A 529 -42.77 35.59 -74.87
N VAL A 530 -43.64 34.86 -74.21
CA VAL A 530 -45.08 34.57 -74.51
C VAL A 530 -45.64 33.91 -73.26
#